data_bac113c519da79578f3a5f03dc7e2574
#
_entry.id   bac113c519da79578f3a5f03dc7e2574
#
_cell.length_a   1.000
_cell.length_b   1.000
_cell.length_c   1.000
_cell.angle_alpha   90.00
_cell.angle_beta   90.00
_cell.angle_gamma   90.00
#
_symmetry.space_group_name_H-M   'P 1'
#
loop_
_entity.id
_entity.type
_entity.pdbx_description
1 polymer ?
#
loop_
_entity_poly.entity_id
_entity_poly.type
_entity_poly.pdbx_seq_one_letter_code
_entity_poly.pdbx_strand_id
1 'polypeptide(L)'
;MSVRKVRFAAGILFIAFLAFIVFVARSPNHFVYDEGYFANYIPLLHQYGLTTRFMNALTGAVGPLYAFVHFAFEPLTRQQPVRMRFVNVFLLGLIVAILAAWLKRQKCSNYLLASCSVLIVPMTWVLAGMALTEIPALLFVTLSLYLQLRGLESPGQPKGVLCYFLSIAIFLGIAVWGRQTYLLLVGDPILLALLDRRLRIAALLFNAIVIAFAIPLFVIWKGLVPPIFHSVQQGVSLTNGLISLGYTGICLLLLAPRFKLLPAKYLVGLVALTVAFNALLQAFVLFPLRSGIERHLSPHAVSMYGNLCGSLFLSCGAVFLVVLLRNIWQERANLTRVTINSGLLCVAVSPVFVAHQYSSRYTAMSLPYLILAAQPWREWELTTVITAAIGCGVGFLSLFGYYSAV
;
A
#
# COMPACT_ATOMS: atom_id res chain seq x y z
N MET A 1 -10.54 -26.29 -7.51
CA MET A 1 -10.15 -26.50 -6.09
C MET A 1 -11.22 -27.33 -5.40
N SER A 2 -10.85 -28.37 -4.58
CA SER A 2 -11.87 -29.13 -3.85
C SER A 2 -12.52 -28.28 -2.76
N VAL A 3 -13.83 -28.51 -2.48
CA VAL A 3 -14.61 -27.78 -1.46
C VAL A 3 -13.92 -27.81 -0.08
N ARG A 4 -13.31 -28.96 0.27
CA ARG A 4 -12.58 -29.13 1.56
C ARG A 4 -11.39 -28.19 1.68
N LYS A 5 -10.62 -27.98 0.61
CA LYS A 5 -9.46 -27.11 0.59
C LYS A 5 -9.85 -25.63 0.71
N VAL A 6 -10.93 -25.21 0.02
CA VAL A 6 -11.49 -23.84 0.15
C VAL A 6 -11.91 -23.57 1.58
N ARG A 7 -12.65 -24.51 2.21
CA ARG A 7 -13.10 -24.36 3.60
C ARG A 7 -11.95 -24.22 4.58
N PHE A 8 -10.88 -24.99 4.39
CA PHE A 8 -9.69 -24.93 5.24
C PHE A 8 -8.99 -23.56 5.15
N ALA A 9 -8.74 -23.05 3.94
CA ALA A 9 -8.14 -21.73 3.75
C ALA A 9 -9.03 -20.60 4.29
N ALA A 10 -10.35 -20.71 4.07
CA ALA A 10 -11.31 -19.76 4.63
C ALA A 10 -11.30 -19.78 6.17
N GLY A 11 -11.15 -20.96 6.78
CA GLY A 11 -11.00 -21.12 8.23
C GLY A 11 -9.76 -20.38 8.77
N ILE A 12 -8.61 -20.50 8.10
CA ILE A 12 -7.38 -19.80 8.51
C ILE A 12 -7.57 -18.28 8.46
N LEU A 13 -8.08 -17.74 7.35
CA LEU A 13 -8.28 -16.29 7.22
C LEU A 13 -9.38 -15.79 8.15
N PHE A 14 -10.42 -16.57 8.39
CA PHE A 14 -11.45 -16.24 9.37
C PHE A 14 -10.89 -16.14 10.79
N ILE A 15 -10.07 -17.14 11.20
CA ILE A 15 -9.39 -17.13 12.50
C ILE A 15 -8.46 -15.92 12.59
N ALA A 16 -7.67 -15.63 11.53
CA ALA A 16 -6.80 -14.47 11.49
C ALA A 16 -7.59 -13.16 11.64
N PHE A 17 -8.73 -13.04 10.94
CA PHE A 17 -9.58 -11.85 11.03
C PHE A 17 -10.24 -11.69 12.41
N LEU A 18 -10.72 -12.78 13.00
CA LEU A 18 -11.25 -12.79 14.35
C LEU A 18 -10.18 -12.41 15.38
N ALA A 19 -9.00 -13.01 15.28
CA ALA A 19 -7.85 -12.66 16.13
C ALA A 19 -7.50 -11.18 16.01
N PHE A 20 -7.48 -10.64 14.78
CA PHE A 20 -7.23 -9.23 14.53
C PHE A 20 -8.26 -8.34 15.23
N ILE A 21 -9.58 -8.61 15.07
CA ILE A 21 -10.65 -7.83 15.72
C ILE A 21 -10.54 -7.88 17.26
N VAL A 22 -10.33 -9.08 17.81
CA VAL A 22 -10.17 -9.26 19.26
C VAL A 22 -8.95 -8.51 19.78
N PHE A 23 -7.86 -8.53 19.01
CA PHE A 23 -6.64 -7.84 19.40
C PHE A 23 -6.80 -6.32 19.37
N VAL A 24 -7.47 -5.76 18.35
CA VAL A 24 -7.81 -4.33 18.31
C VAL A 24 -8.77 -3.94 19.46
N ALA A 25 -9.76 -4.80 19.76
CA ALA A 25 -10.68 -4.54 20.88
C ALA A 25 -9.99 -4.48 22.26
N ARG A 26 -8.89 -5.24 22.41
CA ARG A 26 -8.06 -5.26 23.63
C ARG A 26 -6.85 -4.34 23.57
N SER A 27 -6.77 -3.47 22.56
CA SER A 27 -5.66 -2.54 22.42
C SER A 27 -5.64 -1.47 23.53
N PRO A 28 -4.49 -0.82 23.76
CA PRO A 28 -4.37 0.22 24.79
C PRO A 28 -5.40 1.35 24.66
N ASN A 29 -5.92 1.86 25.78
CA ASN A 29 -6.87 2.98 25.82
C ASN A 29 -6.19 4.36 25.66
N HIS A 30 -4.96 4.39 25.17
CA HIS A 30 -4.22 5.60 24.80
C HIS A 30 -3.71 5.46 23.37
N PHE A 31 -3.39 6.58 22.77
CA PHE A 31 -2.77 6.60 21.43
C PHE A 31 -1.31 6.15 21.52
N VAL A 32 -0.89 5.32 20.59
CA VAL A 32 0.48 4.81 20.50
C VAL A 32 1.17 5.36 19.26
N TYR A 33 2.48 5.63 19.35
CA TYR A 33 3.28 6.17 18.25
C TYR A 33 2.63 7.38 17.56
N ASP A 34 2.52 7.31 16.24
CA ASP A 34 2.02 8.39 15.37
C ASP A 34 0.52 8.69 15.55
N GLU A 35 -0.26 7.79 16.20
CA GLU A 35 -1.71 7.98 16.37
C GLU A 35 -2.05 9.30 17.04
N GLY A 36 -1.28 9.69 18.07
CA GLY A 36 -1.49 10.93 18.81
C GLY A 36 -1.34 12.17 17.92
N TYR A 37 -0.37 12.16 17.00
CA TYR A 37 -0.19 13.25 16.05
C TYR A 37 -1.39 13.39 15.12
N PHE A 38 -1.94 12.29 14.63
CA PHE A 38 -3.07 12.31 13.70
C PHE A 38 -4.40 12.56 14.41
N ALA A 39 -4.61 12.01 15.63
CA ALA A 39 -5.80 12.27 16.41
C ALA A 39 -5.98 13.77 16.70
N ASN A 40 -4.87 14.51 16.86
CA ASN A 40 -4.88 15.95 17.06
C ASN A 40 -5.43 16.76 15.85
N TYR A 41 -5.57 16.14 14.67
CA TYR A 41 -6.17 16.81 13.50
C TYR A 41 -7.65 17.16 13.74
N ILE A 42 -8.37 16.40 14.55
CA ILE A 42 -9.80 16.64 14.83
C ILE A 42 -9.99 17.90 15.68
N PRO A 43 -9.31 18.07 16.84
CA PRO A 43 -9.33 19.33 17.58
C PRO A 43 -8.87 20.54 16.75
N LEU A 44 -7.83 20.37 15.92
CA LEU A 44 -7.38 21.44 15.02
C LEU A 44 -8.46 21.83 14.00
N LEU A 45 -9.22 20.85 13.47
CA LEU A 45 -10.32 21.10 12.54
C LEU A 45 -11.47 21.84 13.25
N HIS A 46 -11.81 21.48 14.50
CA HIS A 46 -12.77 22.23 15.30
C HIS A 46 -12.33 23.67 15.56
N GLN A 47 -11.04 23.86 15.88
CA GLN A 47 -10.49 25.16 16.25
C GLN A 47 -10.39 26.12 15.06
N TYR A 48 -9.95 25.62 13.90
CA TYR A 48 -9.60 26.49 12.77
C TYR A 48 -10.55 26.36 11.57
N GLY A 49 -11.45 25.36 11.55
CA GLY A 49 -12.24 25.04 10.38
C GLY A 49 -11.37 24.68 9.18
N LEU A 50 -11.95 24.69 8.00
CA LEU A 50 -11.24 24.43 6.72
C LEU A 50 -10.51 25.68 6.24
N THR A 51 -9.43 26.05 6.92
CA THR A 51 -8.63 27.24 6.59
C THR A 51 -7.17 26.87 6.31
N THR A 52 -6.44 27.82 5.71
CA THR A 52 -4.99 27.68 5.53
C THR A 52 -4.25 27.52 6.87
N ARG A 53 -4.81 28.08 7.97
CA ARG A 53 -4.25 27.92 9.31
C ARG A 53 -4.35 26.48 9.78
N PHE A 54 -5.49 25.81 9.57
CA PHE A 54 -5.64 24.38 9.82
C PHE A 54 -4.62 23.56 9.05
N MET A 55 -4.51 23.82 7.73
CA MET A 55 -3.61 23.10 6.85
C MET A 55 -2.14 23.21 7.26
N ASN A 56 -1.72 24.38 7.74
CA ASN A 56 -0.34 24.60 8.20
C ASN A 56 -0.07 24.12 9.63
N ALA A 57 -1.12 23.87 10.42
CA ALA A 57 -1.02 23.40 11.79
C ALA A 57 -1.02 21.87 11.91
N LEU A 58 -1.13 21.13 10.79
CA LEU A 58 -1.13 19.67 10.81
C LEU A 58 0.17 19.13 11.42
N THR A 59 0.01 18.22 12.38
CA THR A 59 1.09 17.67 13.22
C THR A 59 1.74 16.40 12.63
N GLY A 60 1.41 16.03 11.40
CA GLY A 60 2.02 14.94 10.63
C GLY A 60 2.30 15.37 9.20
N ALA A 61 3.23 14.69 8.53
CA ALA A 61 3.66 15.01 7.16
C ALA A 61 2.69 14.48 6.08
N VAL A 62 1.39 14.52 6.36
CA VAL A 62 0.32 14.01 5.50
C VAL A 62 -0.83 15.01 5.44
N GLY A 63 -1.71 14.83 4.45
CA GLY A 63 -2.83 15.75 4.25
C GLY A 63 -4.00 15.52 5.20
N PRO A 64 -5.07 16.34 5.07
CA PRO A 64 -6.16 16.44 6.03
C PRO A 64 -7.23 15.35 5.92
N LEU A 65 -7.14 14.42 4.96
CA LEU A 65 -8.18 13.40 4.74
C LEU A 65 -8.51 12.60 6.01
N TYR A 66 -7.49 12.31 6.82
CA TYR A 66 -7.69 11.64 8.10
C TYR A 66 -8.65 12.43 9.00
N ALA A 67 -8.43 13.75 9.13
CA ALA A 67 -9.31 14.61 9.90
C ALA A 67 -10.76 14.52 9.39
N PHE A 68 -10.98 14.63 8.10
CA PHE A 68 -12.33 14.62 7.53
C PHE A 68 -13.07 13.32 7.78
N VAL A 69 -12.38 12.18 7.60
CA VAL A 69 -12.96 10.86 7.84
C VAL A 69 -13.27 10.67 9.32
N HIS A 70 -12.30 10.88 10.21
CA HIS A 70 -12.51 10.65 11.63
C HIS A 70 -13.44 11.69 12.27
N PHE A 71 -13.50 12.92 11.77
CA PHE A 71 -14.47 13.93 12.16
C PHE A 71 -15.92 13.46 11.87
N ALA A 72 -16.14 12.86 10.67
CA ALA A 72 -17.46 12.30 10.34
C ALA A 72 -17.87 11.17 11.30
N PHE A 73 -16.93 10.43 11.85
CA PHE A 73 -17.17 9.36 12.85
C PHE A 73 -17.07 9.85 14.30
N GLU A 74 -16.75 11.11 14.55
CA GLU A 74 -16.54 11.63 15.92
C GLU A 74 -17.72 11.41 16.87
N PRO A 75 -19.00 11.57 16.43
CA PRO A 75 -20.14 11.29 17.31
C PRO A 75 -20.16 9.85 17.85
N LEU A 76 -19.60 8.90 17.11
CA LEU A 76 -19.50 7.49 17.49
C LEU A 76 -18.22 7.19 18.27
N THR A 77 -17.11 7.79 17.86
CA THR A 77 -15.80 7.48 18.46
C THR A 77 -15.52 8.29 19.71
N ARG A 78 -16.04 9.53 19.79
CA ARG A 78 -15.72 10.50 20.87
C ARG A 78 -14.20 10.61 21.09
N GLN A 79 -13.43 10.48 20.00
CA GLN A 79 -11.97 10.49 19.98
C GLN A 79 -11.30 9.45 20.91
N GLN A 80 -12.02 8.39 21.30
CA GLN A 80 -11.45 7.30 22.09
C GLN A 80 -10.56 6.42 21.20
N PRO A 81 -9.30 6.12 21.61
CA PRO A 81 -8.32 5.42 20.77
C PRO A 81 -8.84 4.11 20.17
N VAL A 82 -9.39 3.22 20.98
CA VAL A 82 -9.92 1.93 20.54
C VAL A 82 -11.04 2.12 19.49
N ARG A 83 -11.95 3.07 19.72
CA ARG A 83 -13.06 3.34 18.78
C ARG A 83 -12.54 3.93 17.47
N MET A 84 -11.52 4.78 17.50
CA MET A 84 -10.89 5.34 16.31
C MET A 84 -10.18 4.25 15.49
N ARG A 85 -9.54 3.28 16.14
CA ARG A 85 -8.98 2.09 15.48
C ARG A 85 -10.04 1.27 14.78
N PHE A 86 -11.23 1.12 15.40
CA PHE A 86 -12.36 0.43 14.75
C PHE A 86 -12.89 1.15 13.51
N VAL A 87 -12.75 2.47 13.38
CA VAL A 87 -13.02 3.16 12.12
C VAL A 87 -12.12 2.61 11.01
N ASN A 88 -10.81 2.47 11.26
CA ASN A 88 -9.89 1.91 10.26
C ASN A 88 -10.18 0.44 9.96
N VAL A 89 -10.58 -0.37 10.95
CA VAL A 89 -11.04 -1.76 10.74
C VAL A 89 -12.28 -1.78 9.82
N PHE A 90 -13.24 -0.91 10.06
CA PHE A 90 -14.44 -0.77 9.22
C PHE A 90 -14.08 -0.37 7.78
N LEU A 91 -13.20 0.63 7.60
CA LEU A 91 -12.73 1.05 6.28
C LEU A 91 -11.97 -0.07 5.56
N LEU A 92 -11.16 -0.88 6.27
CA LEU A 92 -10.54 -2.09 5.71
C LEU A 92 -11.61 -3.07 5.22
N GLY A 93 -12.69 -3.26 5.99
CA GLY A 93 -13.84 -4.08 5.56
C GLY A 93 -14.45 -3.59 4.24
N LEU A 94 -14.58 -2.26 4.05
CA LEU A 94 -15.05 -1.68 2.78
C LEU A 94 -14.06 -1.94 1.64
N ILE A 95 -12.75 -1.81 1.88
CA ILE A 95 -11.71 -2.14 0.90
C ILE A 95 -11.84 -3.60 0.45
N VAL A 96 -11.97 -4.53 1.40
CA VAL A 96 -12.18 -5.96 1.11
C VAL A 96 -13.45 -6.19 0.29
N ALA A 97 -14.54 -5.50 0.62
CA ALA A 97 -15.81 -5.62 -0.12
C ALA A 97 -15.69 -5.14 -1.58
N ILE A 98 -14.97 -4.02 -1.82
CA ILE A 98 -14.73 -3.49 -3.16
C ILE A 98 -13.87 -4.46 -3.97
N LEU A 99 -12.79 -5.00 -3.38
CA LEU A 99 -11.93 -6.01 -4.01
C LEU A 99 -12.72 -7.28 -4.33
N ALA A 100 -13.58 -7.74 -3.40
CA ALA A 100 -14.46 -8.90 -3.62
C ALA A 100 -15.45 -8.66 -4.77
N ALA A 101 -16.04 -7.47 -4.85
CA ALA A 101 -16.95 -7.11 -5.93
C ALA A 101 -16.25 -7.17 -7.31
N TRP A 102 -15.02 -6.67 -7.41
CA TRP A 102 -14.22 -6.78 -8.63
C TRP A 102 -13.86 -8.23 -8.97
N LEU A 103 -13.30 -8.99 -8.01
CA LEU A 103 -12.89 -10.38 -8.24
C LEU A 103 -14.07 -11.29 -8.59
N LYS A 104 -15.24 -11.06 -7.99
CA LYS A 104 -16.50 -11.74 -8.35
C LYS A 104 -16.87 -11.48 -9.81
N ARG A 105 -16.76 -10.21 -10.24
CA ARG A 105 -17.03 -9.81 -11.62
C ARG A 105 -16.06 -10.47 -12.61
N GLN A 106 -14.80 -10.63 -12.22
CA GLN A 106 -13.80 -11.38 -13.00
C GLN A 106 -14.01 -12.91 -12.96
N LYS A 107 -15.13 -13.36 -12.44
CA LYS A 107 -15.50 -14.79 -12.29
C LYS A 107 -14.44 -15.59 -11.50
N CYS A 108 -13.75 -14.94 -10.57
CA CYS A 108 -12.84 -15.63 -9.65
C CYS A 108 -13.66 -16.50 -8.71
N SER A 109 -13.49 -17.81 -8.76
CA SER A 109 -14.26 -18.78 -7.94
C SER A 109 -14.07 -18.57 -6.43
N ASN A 110 -12.90 -18.07 -6.02
CA ASN A 110 -12.52 -17.86 -4.61
C ASN A 110 -12.43 -16.37 -4.25
N TYR A 111 -13.28 -15.52 -4.85
CA TYR A 111 -13.19 -14.06 -4.75
C TYR A 111 -13.19 -13.53 -3.30
N LEU A 112 -13.98 -14.11 -2.40
CA LEU A 112 -13.99 -13.73 -0.99
C LEU A 112 -12.67 -14.08 -0.30
N LEU A 113 -12.17 -15.29 -0.52
CA LEU A 113 -10.91 -15.73 0.04
C LEU A 113 -9.75 -14.87 -0.46
N ALA A 114 -9.74 -14.57 -1.77
CA ALA A 114 -8.72 -13.72 -2.38
C ALA A 114 -8.79 -12.28 -1.84
N SER A 115 -9.97 -11.70 -1.65
CA SER A 115 -10.09 -10.35 -1.08
C SER A 115 -9.73 -10.29 0.41
N CYS A 116 -10.06 -11.32 1.20
CA CYS A 116 -9.67 -11.41 2.61
C CYS A 116 -8.15 -11.63 2.81
N SER A 117 -7.41 -11.97 1.74
CA SER A 117 -5.96 -12.12 1.78
C SER A 117 -5.20 -10.82 2.05
N VAL A 118 -5.88 -9.71 2.19
CA VAL A 118 -5.30 -8.43 2.67
C VAL A 118 -4.54 -8.60 3.99
N LEU A 119 -4.96 -9.53 4.86
CA LEU A 119 -4.30 -9.83 6.13
C LEU A 119 -3.01 -10.65 5.98
N ILE A 120 -2.73 -11.24 4.80
CA ILE A 120 -1.45 -11.90 4.52
C ILE A 120 -0.34 -10.87 4.32
N VAL A 121 -0.68 -9.63 3.95
CA VAL A 121 0.27 -8.51 3.91
C VAL A 121 0.50 -8.01 5.33
N PRO A 122 1.69 -8.22 5.93
CA PRO A 122 1.88 -8.02 7.38
C PRO A 122 1.50 -6.63 7.86
N MET A 123 1.89 -5.58 7.13
CA MET A 123 1.65 -4.20 7.55
C MET A 123 0.18 -3.77 7.49
N THR A 124 -0.70 -4.56 6.86
CA THR A 124 -2.16 -4.31 6.92
C THR A 124 -2.68 -4.38 8.36
N TRP A 125 -2.12 -5.26 9.20
CA TRP A 125 -2.47 -5.34 10.62
C TRP A 125 -2.19 -4.05 11.36
N VAL A 126 -1.02 -3.45 11.11
CA VAL A 126 -0.63 -2.18 11.73
C VAL A 126 -1.50 -1.04 11.21
N LEU A 127 -1.66 -0.92 9.88
CA LEU A 127 -2.42 0.18 9.28
C LEU A 127 -3.89 0.20 9.71
N ALA A 128 -4.52 -0.97 9.79
CA ALA A 128 -5.93 -1.07 10.14
C ALA A 128 -6.15 -1.26 11.65
N GLY A 129 -5.17 -1.83 12.37
CA GLY A 129 -5.23 -1.99 13.82
C GLY A 129 -4.91 -0.71 14.59
N MET A 130 -4.30 0.27 13.96
CA MET A 130 -4.01 1.58 14.52
C MET A 130 -4.86 2.68 13.85
N ALA A 131 -5.05 3.81 14.52
CA ALA A 131 -5.75 4.97 13.97
C ALA A 131 -4.79 5.80 13.08
N LEU A 132 -4.33 5.21 11.98
CA LEU A 132 -3.36 5.78 11.05
C LEU A 132 -4.04 6.34 9.78
N THR A 133 -3.31 7.17 9.05
CA THR A 133 -3.82 7.96 7.91
C THR A 133 -3.91 7.17 6.62
N GLU A 134 -3.25 6.02 6.53
CA GLU A 134 -3.14 5.22 5.32
C GLU A 134 -4.46 4.60 4.88
N ILE A 135 -5.23 4.03 5.82
CA ILE A 135 -6.48 3.31 5.50
C ILE A 135 -7.54 4.20 4.86
N PRO A 136 -7.82 5.43 5.35
CA PRO A 136 -8.69 6.37 4.65
C PRO A 136 -8.28 6.61 3.20
N ALA A 137 -7.00 6.89 2.96
CA ALA A 137 -6.48 7.13 1.61
C ALA A 137 -6.57 5.87 0.73
N LEU A 138 -6.26 4.70 1.30
CA LEU A 138 -6.30 3.41 0.62
C LEU A 138 -7.72 3.04 0.15
N LEU A 139 -8.76 3.39 0.92
CA LEU A 139 -10.15 3.22 0.51
C LEU A 139 -10.45 3.99 -0.79
N PHE A 140 -10.05 5.27 -0.85
CA PHE A 140 -10.31 6.09 -2.03
C PHE A 140 -9.47 5.65 -3.25
N VAL A 141 -8.23 5.18 -3.05
CA VAL A 141 -7.44 4.54 -4.12
C VAL A 141 -8.13 3.27 -4.62
N THR A 142 -8.67 2.45 -3.70
CA THR A 142 -9.37 1.20 -4.08
C THR A 142 -10.64 1.49 -4.88
N LEU A 143 -11.40 2.52 -4.51
CA LEU A 143 -12.56 2.99 -5.26
C LEU A 143 -12.16 3.51 -6.64
N SER A 144 -11.11 4.34 -6.70
CA SER A 144 -10.55 4.85 -7.95
C SER A 144 -10.15 3.70 -8.89
N LEU A 145 -9.38 2.74 -8.39
CA LEU A 145 -8.96 1.55 -9.15
C LEU A 145 -10.17 0.72 -9.62
N TYR A 146 -11.13 0.44 -8.74
CA TYR A 146 -12.33 -0.32 -9.10
C TYR A 146 -13.09 0.33 -10.28
N LEU A 147 -13.31 1.64 -10.21
CA LEU A 147 -14.01 2.37 -11.26
C LEU A 147 -13.20 2.42 -12.56
N GLN A 148 -11.87 2.59 -12.47
CA GLN A 148 -10.98 2.56 -13.64
C GLN A 148 -11.07 1.22 -14.36
N LEU A 149 -10.96 0.12 -13.64
CA LEU A 149 -11.07 -1.22 -14.20
C LEU A 149 -12.47 -1.46 -14.81
N ARG A 150 -13.54 -0.92 -14.18
CA ARG A 150 -14.91 -0.97 -14.72
C ARG A 150 -15.04 -0.18 -16.03
N GLY A 151 -14.44 1.00 -16.11
CA GLY A 151 -14.43 1.82 -17.31
C GLY A 151 -13.73 1.14 -18.49
N LEU A 152 -12.63 0.44 -18.22
CA LEU A 152 -11.89 -0.28 -19.24
C LEU A 152 -12.60 -1.52 -19.79
N GLU A 153 -13.55 -2.10 -19.04
CA GLU A 153 -14.38 -3.23 -19.54
C GLU A 153 -15.48 -2.80 -20.54
N SER A 154 -15.78 -1.51 -20.66
CA SER A 154 -16.88 -1.00 -21.48
C SER A 154 -16.39 -0.08 -22.62
N PRO A 155 -15.54 -0.54 -23.55
CA PRO A 155 -14.87 0.31 -24.53
C PRO A 155 -15.78 0.89 -25.61
N GLY A 156 -17.05 0.46 -25.68
CA GLY A 156 -17.97 0.86 -26.75
C GLY A 156 -18.75 2.16 -26.53
N GLN A 157 -18.66 2.79 -25.34
CA GLN A 157 -19.41 4.02 -25.02
C GLN A 157 -18.45 5.15 -24.59
N PRO A 158 -18.04 6.05 -25.52
CA PRO A 158 -17.09 7.10 -25.19
C PRO A 158 -17.55 8.04 -24.06
N LYS A 159 -18.86 8.32 -23.95
CA LYS A 159 -19.42 9.11 -22.84
C LYS A 159 -19.32 8.38 -21.50
N GLY A 160 -19.58 7.07 -21.49
CA GLY A 160 -19.44 6.23 -20.29
C GLY A 160 -17.99 6.19 -19.79
N VAL A 161 -17.03 5.98 -20.67
CA VAL A 161 -15.60 5.99 -20.35
C VAL A 161 -15.20 7.33 -19.72
N LEU A 162 -15.64 8.45 -20.31
CA LEU A 162 -15.32 9.79 -19.77
C LEU A 162 -15.90 9.99 -18.36
N CYS A 163 -17.19 9.66 -18.13
CA CYS A 163 -17.80 9.78 -16.80
C CYS A 163 -17.08 8.92 -15.77
N TYR A 164 -16.67 7.70 -16.14
CA TYR A 164 -15.86 6.85 -15.25
C TYR A 164 -14.53 7.51 -14.92
N PHE A 165 -13.78 8.00 -15.91
CA PHE A 165 -12.49 8.64 -15.67
C PHE A 165 -12.60 9.91 -14.80
N LEU A 166 -13.66 10.70 -14.95
CA LEU A 166 -13.90 11.85 -14.07
C LEU A 166 -14.15 11.43 -12.61
N SER A 167 -15.01 10.42 -12.39
CA SER A 167 -15.26 9.91 -11.04
C SER A 167 -14.00 9.31 -10.41
N ILE A 168 -13.20 8.59 -11.20
CA ILE A 168 -11.91 8.03 -10.79
C ILE A 168 -10.96 9.12 -10.33
N ALA A 169 -10.86 10.21 -11.09
CA ALA A 169 -9.96 11.33 -10.80
C ALA A 169 -10.33 12.02 -9.47
N ILE A 170 -11.62 12.16 -9.16
CA ILE A 170 -12.08 12.74 -7.89
C ILE A 170 -11.63 11.85 -6.72
N PHE A 171 -11.87 10.53 -6.79
CA PHE A 171 -11.46 9.63 -5.72
C PHE A 171 -9.94 9.57 -5.53
N LEU A 172 -9.16 9.57 -6.62
CA LEU A 172 -7.72 9.65 -6.52
C LEU A 172 -7.26 11.01 -5.95
N GLY A 173 -7.88 12.10 -6.37
CA GLY A 173 -7.62 13.43 -5.82
C GLY A 173 -7.85 13.48 -4.30
N ILE A 174 -8.95 12.89 -3.81
CA ILE A 174 -9.21 12.75 -2.38
C ILE A 174 -8.14 11.88 -1.70
N ALA A 175 -7.70 10.79 -2.32
CA ALA A 175 -6.64 9.94 -1.79
C ALA A 175 -5.31 10.70 -1.64
N VAL A 176 -4.97 11.59 -2.58
CA VAL A 176 -3.79 12.47 -2.52
C VAL A 176 -3.85 13.41 -1.31
N TRP A 177 -5.06 13.84 -0.91
CA TRP A 177 -5.26 14.62 0.33
C TRP A 177 -5.00 13.78 1.60
N GLY A 178 -5.00 12.46 1.50
CA GLY A 178 -4.57 11.56 2.57
C GLY A 178 -3.07 11.26 2.52
N ARG A 179 -2.60 10.93 1.33
CA ARG A 179 -1.22 10.51 1.07
C ARG A 179 -0.76 11.04 -0.28
N GLN A 180 0.09 12.07 -0.26
CA GLN A 180 0.58 12.78 -1.46
C GLN A 180 1.32 11.84 -2.43
N THR A 181 1.93 10.79 -1.93
CA THR A 181 2.64 9.77 -2.72
C THR A 181 1.75 9.07 -3.75
N TYR A 182 0.43 9.04 -3.54
CA TYR A 182 -0.52 8.53 -4.53
C TYR A 182 -0.63 9.41 -5.80
N LEU A 183 -0.06 10.61 -5.79
CA LEU A 183 0.03 11.42 -7.00
C LEU A 183 0.78 10.72 -8.13
N LEU A 184 1.71 9.81 -7.82
CA LEU A 184 2.39 9.01 -8.86
C LEU A 184 1.45 8.13 -9.69
N LEU A 185 0.26 7.83 -9.20
CA LEU A 185 -0.74 7.08 -9.97
C LEU A 185 -1.25 7.82 -11.21
N VAL A 186 -0.94 9.12 -11.39
CA VAL A 186 -1.16 9.83 -12.67
C VAL A 186 -0.34 9.24 -13.83
N GLY A 187 0.72 8.49 -13.52
CA GLY A 187 1.52 7.77 -14.52
C GLY A 187 0.77 6.63 -15.20
N ASP A 188 -0.18 5.98 -14.51
CA ASP A 188 -0.95 4.87 -15.08
C ASP A 188 -1.84 5.30 -16.27
N PRO A 189 -2.73 6.32 -16.18
CA PRO A 189 -3.48 6.80 -17.33
C PRO A 189 -2.61 7.31 -18.48
N ILE A 190 -1.44 7.88 -18.19
CA ILE A 190 -0.49 8.28 -19.24
C ILE A 190 -0.02 7.05 -20.03
N LEU A 191 0.36 5.98 -19.33
CA LEU A 191 0.75 4.73 -19.97
C LEU A 191 -0.39 4.15 -20.81
N LEU A 192 -1.62 4.14 -20.28
CA LEU A 192 -2.79 3.66 -21.02
C LEU A 192 -3.05 4.48 -22.29
N ALA A 193 -2.89 5.81 -22.22
CA ALA A 193 -3.04 6.71 -23.37
C ALA A 193 -1.94 6.53 -24.45
N LEU A 194 -0.77 6.04 -24.07
CA LEU A 194 0.29 5.66 -25.00
C LEU A 194 -0.02 4.33 -25.71
N LEU A 195 -0.65 3.40 -25.01
CA LEU A 195 -1.03 2.09 -25.55
C LEU A 195 -2.32 2.14 -26.39
N ASP A 196 -3.32 2.93 -25.96
CA ASP A 196 -4.58 3.14 -26.67
C ASP A 196 -4.88 4.63 -26.84
N ARG A 197 -4.78 5.09 -28.11
CA ARG A 197 -5.03 6.49 -28.48
C ARG A 197 -6.43 6.99 -28.13
N ARG A 198 -7.43 6.09 -28.01
CA ARG A 198 -8.81 6.42 -27.65
C ARG A 198 -8.92 6.97 -26.22
N LEU A 199 -7.98 6.58 -25.35
CA LEU A 199 -7.96 6.99 -23.95
C LEU A 199 -7.26 8.34 -23.70
N ARG A 200 -6.62 8.95 -24.71
CA ARG A 200 -5.79 10.16 -24.54
C ARG A 200 -6.52 11.31 -23.87
N ILE A 201 -7.73 11.66 -24.36
CA ILE A 201 -8.51 12.78 -23.81
C ILE A 201 -8.95 12.44 -22.38
N ALA A 202 -9.44 11.22 -22.14
CA ALA A 202 -9.85 10.78 -20.82
C ALA A 202 -8.68 10.79 -19.83
N ALA A 203 -7.50 10.33 -20.22
CA ALA A 203 -6.29 10.34 -19.40
C ALA A 203 -5.81 11.78 -19.11
N LEU A 204 -5.86 12.69 -20.11
CA LEU A 204 -5.50 14.09 -19.91
C LEU A 204 -6.42 14.76 -18.89
N LEU A 205 -7.75 14.61 -19.05
CA LEU A 205 -8.73 15.17 -18.12
C LEU A 205 -8.61 14.58 -16.73
N PHE A 206 -8.41 13.25 -16.64
CA PHE A 206 -8.13 12.58 -15.36
C PHE A 206 -6.95 13.24 -14.65
N ASN A 207 -5.81 13.34 -15.32
CA ASN A 207 -4.60 13.88 -14.72
C ASN A 207 -4.76 15.36 -14.35
N ALA A 208 -5.43 16.15 -15.19
CA ALA A 208 -5.73 17.55 -14.90
C ALA A 208 -6.56 17.70 -13.60
N ILE A 209 -7.57 16.85 -13.40
CA ILE A 209 -8.41 16.88 -12.19
C ILE A 209 -7.61 16.45 -10.97
N VAL A 210 -6.85 15.35 -11.03
CA VAL A 210 -6.03 14.89 -9.90
C VAL A 210 -5.01 15.95 -9.49
N ILE A 211 -4.35 16.57 -10.47
CA ILE A 211 -3.40 17.66 -10.23
C ILE A 211 -4.13 18.88 -9.64
N ALA A 212 -5.31 19.23 -10.15
CA ALA A 212 -6.12 20.33 -9.59
C ALA A 212 -6.50 20.09 -8.12
N PHE A 213 -6.77 18.84 -7.71
CA PHE A 213 -6.95 18.50 -6.30
C PHE A 213 -5.66 18.61 -5.48
N ALA A 214 -4.50 18.31 -6.06
CA ALA A 214 -3.21 18.37 -5.36
C ALA A 214 -2.68 19.80 -5.20
N ILE A 215 -2.93 20.69 -6.17
CA ILE A 215 -2.42 22.08 -6.19
C ILE A 215 -2.71 22.84 -4.89
N PRO A 216 -3.94 22.87 -4.33
CA PRO A 216 -4.21 23.60 -3.10
C PRO A 216 -3.32 23.19 -1.94
N LEU A 217 -3.05 21.88 -1.77
CA LEU A 217 -2.15 21.37 -0.74
C LEU A 217 -0.74 21.95 -0.91
N PHE A 218 -0.19 21.81 -2.10
CA PHE A 218 1.20 22.19 -2.37
C PHE A 218 1.41 23.71 -2.36
N VAL A 219 0.41 24.47 -2.79
CA VAL A 219 0.43 25.95 -2.74
C VAL A 219 0.37 26.43 -1.29
N ILE A 220 -0.54 25.89 -0.47
CA ILE A 220 -0.67 26.27 0.95
C ILE A 220 0.62 25.93 1.70
N TRP A 221 1.17 24.76 1.48
CA TRP A 221 2.37 24.29 2.17
C TRP A 221 3.67 24.82 1.58
N LYS A 222 3.65 25.38 0.37
CA LYS A 222 4.85 25.74 -0.41
C LYS A 222 5.82 24.57 -0.58
N GLY A 223 5.29 23.34 -0.64
CA GLY A 223 6.06 22.09 -0.69
C GLY A 223 5.16 20.86 -0.69
N LEU A 224 5.77 19.67 -0.55
CA LEU A 224 5.06 18.40 -0.57
C LEU A 224 4.44 18.02 0.79
N VAL A 225 4.86 18.66 1.85
CA VAL A 225 4.45 18.39 3.25
C VAL A 225 4.20 19.70 3.98
N PRO A 226 3.49 19.69 5.14
CA PRO A 226 3.30 20.89 5.96
C PRO A 226 4.62 21.59 6.31
N PRO A 227 4.65 22.91 6.47
CA PRO A 227 5.90 23.69 6.64
C PRO A 227 6.80 23.20 7.77
N ILE A 228 6.23 22.72 8.87
CA ILE A 228 6.98 22.20 10.04
C ILE A 228 7.85 20.97 9.68
N PHE A 229 7.54 20.27 8.58
CA PHE A 229 8.25 19.06 8.14
C PHE A 229 9.18 19.29 6.96
N HIS A 230 9.30 20.52 6.43
CA HIS A 230 10.14 20.79 5.24
C HIS A 230 11.59 20.37 5.43
N SER A 231 12.17 20.63 6.60
CA SER A 231 13.58 20.29 6.88
C SER A 231 13.85 18.80 7.01
N VAL A 232 12.82 17.99 7.30
CA VAL A 232 12.99 16.58 7.66
C VAL A 232 12.44 15.64 6.59
N GLN A 233 11.34 15.98 5.95
CA GLN A 233 10.58 15.06 5.09
C GLN A 233 10.46 15.47 3.63
N GLN A 234 11.02 16.61 3.25
CA GLN A 234 11.01 17.08 1.87
C GLN A 234 12.30 16.65 1.16
N GLY A 235 12.15 15.95 0.04
CA GLY A 235 13.29 15.50 -0.75
C GLY A 235 13.03 14.19 -1.49
N VAL A 236 14.11 13.61 -2.02
CA VAL A 236 14.11 12.37 -2.80
C VAL A 236 15.07 11.38 -2.15
N SER A 237 14.62 10.16 -1.91
CA SER A 237 15.42 9.05 -1.39
C SER A 237 15.28 7.81 -2.29
N LEU A 238 16.24 7.59 -3.16
CA LEU A 238 16.27 6.38 -3.99
C LEU A 238 16.30 5.11 -3.13
N THR A 239 17.00 5.15 -2.00
CA THR A 239 17.08 4.05 -1.04
C THR A 239 15.67 3.64 -0.55
N ASN A 240 14.82 4.59 -0.19
CA ASN A 240 13.47 4.29 0.26
C ASN A 240 12.61 3.66 -0.85
N GLY A 241 12.77 4.10 -2.10
CA GLY A 241 12.15 3.46 -3.26
C GLY A 241 12.60 2.00 -3.45
N LEU A 242 13.89 1.74 -3.34
CA LEU A 242 14.46 0.38 -3.47
C LEU A 242 13.99 -0.54 -2.33
N ILE A 243 13.98 -0.05 -1.09
CA ILE A 243 13.43 -0.80 0.05
C ILE A 243 11.97 -1.16 -0.19
N SER A 244 11.17 -0.21 -0.64
CA SER A 244 9.75 -0.40 -0.91
C SER A 244 9.50 -1.44 -2.01
N LEU A 245 10.27 -1.41 -3.09
CA LEU A 245 10.23 -2.44 -4.13
C LEU A 245 10.55 -3.83 -3.56
N GLY A 246 11.57 -3.94 -2.71
CA GLY A 246 11.93 -5.19 -2.04
C GLY A 246 10.80 -5.75 -1.16
N TYR A 247 10.25 -4.92 -0.28
CA TYR A 247 9.11 -5.32 0.57
C TYR A 247 7.87 -5.67 -0.25
N THR A 248 7.56 -4.91 -1.30
CA THR A 248 6.41 -5.18 -2.17
C THR A 248 6.58 -6.50 -2.92
N GLY A 249 7.80 -6.81 -3.38
CA GLY A 249 8.15 -8.10 -3.98
C GLY A 249 7.96 -9.26 -3.02
N ILE A 250 8.41 -9.12 -1.76
CA ILE A 250 8.20 -10.13 -0.71
C ILE A 250 6.70 -10.33 -0.44
N CYS A 251 5.93 -9.24 -0.31
CA CYS A 251 4.48 -9.34 -0.10
C CYS A 251 3.78 -10.04 -1.28
N LEU A 252 4.22 -9.79 -2.52
CA LEU A 252 3.70 -10.48 -3.68
C LEU A 252 3.97 -11.99 -3.61
N LEU A 253 5.17 -12.39 -3.18
CA LEU A 253 5.52 -13.81 -3.00
C LEU A 253 4.73 -14.45 -1.85
N LEU A 254 4.45 -13.73 -0.76
CA LEU A 254 3.59 -14.23 0.31
C LEU A 254 2.15 -14.50 -0.18
N LEU A 255 1.62 -13.64 -1.05
CA LEU A 255 0.29 -13.76 -1.62
C LEU A 255 0.21 -14.82 -2.72
N ALA A 256 1.25 -14.95 -3.52
CA ALA A 256 1.32 -15.84 -4.68
C ALA A 256 2.71 -16.48 -4.80
N PRO A 257 3.02 -17.55 -4.03
CA PRO A 257 4.35 -18.17 -4.00
C PRO A 257 4.82 -18.67 -5.38
N ARG A 258 3.88 -18.97 -6.27
CA ARG A 258 4.15 -19.37 -7.67
C ARG A 258 3.93 -18.26 -8.68
N PHE A 259 3.99 -17.02 -8.25
CA PHE A 259 3.98 -15.92 -9.20
C PHE A 259 5.06 -16.15 -10.26
N LYS A 260 4.69 -16.01 -11.55
CA LYS A 260 5.61 -16.30 -12.67
C LYS A 260 6.82 -15.39 -12.61
N LEU A 261 7.84 -15.85 -11.93
CA LEU A 261 9.15 -15.22 -11.88
C LEU A 261 9.86 -15.35 -13.24
N LEU A 262 11.04 -14.77 -13.30
CA LEU A 262 11.92 -14.93 -14.45
C LEU A 262 12.36 -16.40 -14.59
N PRO A 263 12.71 -16.86 -15.81
CA PRO A 263 13.42 -18.12 -15.98
C PRO A 263 14.66 -18.19 -15.08
N ALA A 264 14.94 -19.35 -14.50
CA ALA A 264 15.96 -19.52 -13.46
C ALA A 264 17.31 -18.89 -13.81
N LYS A 265 17.78 -19.01 -15.07
CA LYS A 265 19.04 -18.41 -15.50
C LYS A 265 19.08 -16.88 -15.38
N TYR A 266 17.99 -16.19 -15.68
CA TYR A 266 17.90 -14.73 -15.54
C TYR A 266 17.69 -14.32 -14.09
N LEU A 267 16.94 -15.11 -13.33
CA LEU A 267 16.75 -14.90 -11.90
C LEU A 267 18.09 -14.98 -11.17
N VAL A 268 18.84 -16.05 -11.37
CA VAL A 268 20.17 -16.25 -10.76
C VAL A 268 21.13 -15.15 -11.18
N GLY A 269 21.16 -14.81 -12.48
CA GLY A 269 22.03 -13.73 -12.98
C GLY A 269 21.70 -12.37 -12.37
N LEU A 270 20.43 -12.02 -12.25
CA LEU A 270 19.99 -10.75 -11.66
C LEU A 270 20.30 -10.70 -10.15
N VAL A 271 20.06 -11.80 -9.42
CA VAL A 271 20.41 -11.89 -8.00
C VAL A 271 21.92 -11.79 -7.80
N ALA A 272 22.70 -12.52 -8.58
CA ALA A 272 24.17 -12.45 -8.51
C ALA A 272 24.69 -11.03 -8.80
N LEU A 273 24.13 -10.37 -9.81
CA LEU A 273 24.50 -8.99 -10.17
C LEU A 273 24.19 -8.01 -9.03
N THR A 274 22.98 -8.09 -8.43
CA THR A 274 22.58 -7.19 -7.35
C THR A 274 23.37 -7.44 -6.06
N VAL A 275 23.67 -8.69 -5.74
CA VAL A 275 24.52 -9.05 -4.60
C VAL A 275 25.95 -8.54 -4.81
N ALA A 276 26.55 -8.77 -6.00
CA ALA A 276 27.87 -8.29 -6.33
C ALA A 276 27.94 -6.75 -6.29
N PHE A 277 26.95 -6.08 -6.87
CA PHE A 277 26.84 -4.61 -6.83
C PHE A 277 26.81 -4.09 -5.39
N ASN A 278 25.97 -4.67 -4.54
CA ASN A 278 25.87 -4.23 -3.16
C ASN A 278 27.11 -4.59 -2.32
N ALA A 279 27.73 -5.74 -2.58
CA ALA A 279 28.97 -6.14 -1.91
C ALA A 279 30.15 -5.20 -2.26
N LEU A 280 30.23 -4.73 -3.50
CA LEU A 280 31.26 -3.82 -3.95
C LEU A 280 31.06 -2.39 -3.46
N LEU A 281 29.82 -1.88 -3.55
CA LEU A 281 29.54 -0.48 -3.24
C LEU A 281 29.08 -0.24 -1.81
N GLN A 282 28.68 -1.29 -1.09
CA GLN A 282 28.05 -1.22 0.25
C GLN A 282 26.94 -0.15 0.32
N ALA A 283 26.27 0.06 -0.84
CA ALA A 283 25.33 1.14 -1.04
C ALA A 283 24.03 0.93 -0.29
N PHE A 284 23.73 -0.33 0.08
CA PHE A 284 22.46 -0.68 0.65
C PHE A 284 22.62 -1.66 1.82
N VAL A 285 22.41 -1.14 3.02
CA VAL A 285 22.51 -1.91 4.27
C VAL A 285 21.15 -1.87 4.98
N LEU A 286 20.64 -3.02 5.36
CA LEU A 286 19.37 -3.13 6.07
C LEU A 286 19.53 -4.03 7.28
N PHE A 287 19.08 -3.56 8.44
CA PHE A 287 19.20 -4.29 9.72
C PHE A 287 17.82 -4.68 10.27
N PRO A 288 17.12 -5.69 9.73
CA PRO A 288 15.93 -6.22 10.36
C PRO A 288 16.29 -6.78 11.74
N LEU A 289 15.41 -6.57 12.75
CA LEU A 289 15.63 -7.08 14.11
C LEU A 289 16.97 -6.67 14.75
N ARG A 290 17.50 -5.50 14.40
CA ARG A 290 18.81 -5.01 14.83
C ARG A 290 19.05 -5.17 16.33
N SER A 291 18.15 -4.71 17.17
CA SER A 291 18.28 -4.71 18.63
C SER A 291 18.40 -6.12 19.25
N GLY A 292 17.79 -7.13 18.60
CA GLY A 292 17.94 -8.53 19.02
C GLY A 292 19.26 -9.13 18.61
N ILE A 293 19.73 -8.82 17.41
CA ILE A 293 20.92 -9.40 16.79
C ILE A 293 22.21 -8.80 17.37
N GLU A 294 22.26 -7.48 17.58
CA GLU A 294 23.42 -6.79 18.16
C GLU A 294 23.80 -7.30 19.56
N ARG A 295 22.84 -7.89 20.29
CA ARG A 295 23.13 -8.47 21.63
C ARG A 295 23.89 -9.78 21.58
N HIS A 296 23.88 -10.46 20.43
CA HIS A 296 24.39 -11.84 20.31
C HIS A 296 25.54 -11.99 19.30
N LEU A 297 25.77 -10.99 18.46
CA LEU A 297 26.77 -11.04 17.40
C LEU A 297 27.86 -9.97 17.60
N SER A 298 29.08 -10.27 17.11
CA SER A 298 30.16 -9.30 17.04
C SER A 298 29.82 -8.16 16.06
N PRO A 299 30.42 -6.95 16.22
CA PRO A 299 30.18 -5.83 15.31
C PRO A 299 30.42 -6.16 13.83
N HIS A 300 31.43 -7.00 13.55
CA HIS A 300 31.73 -7.46 12.19
C HIS A 300 30.60 -8.35 11.64
N ALA A 301 30.11 -9.31 12.44
CA ALA A 301 29.00 -10.18 12.05
C ALA A 301 27.70 -9.40 11.86
N VAL A 302 27.45 -8.37 12.67
CA VAL A 302 26.30 -7.43 12.49
C VAL A 302 26.42 -6.70 11.15
N SER A 303 27.59 -6.19 10.79
CA SER A 303 27.81 -5.53 9.50
C SER A 303 27.58 -6.48 8.32
N MET A 304 28.11 -7.71 8.39
CA MET A 304 27.87 -8.75 7.37
C MET A 304 26.38 -9.08 7.24
N TYR A 305 25.68 -9.22 8.37
CA TYR A 305 24.24 -9.43 8.38
C TYR A 305 23.48 -8.31 7.69
N GLY A 306 23.81 -7.06 8.00
CA GLY A 306 23.18 -5.89 7.39
C GLY A 306 23.39 -5.83 5.87
N ASN A 307 24.60 -6.14 5.41
CA ASN A 307 24.93 -6.19 3.97
C ASN A 307 24.20 -7.36 3.28
N LEU A 308 24.11 -8.53 3.90
CA LEU A 308 23.39 -9.68 3.36
C LEU A 308 21.90 -9.38 3.24
N CYS A 309 21.28 -8.87 4.30
CA CYS A 309 19.88 -8.45 4.26
C CYS A 309 19.61 -7.39 3.21
N GLY A 310 20.47 -6.36 3.13
CA GLY A 310 20.39 -5.32 2.10
C GLY A 310 20.48 -5.90 0.69
N SER A 311 21.41 -6.82 0.45
CA SER A 311 21.56 -7.49 -0.85
C SER A 311 20.34 -8.32 -1.23
N LEU A 312 19.75 -9.06 -0.28
CA LEU A 312 18.54 -9.85 -0.51
C LEU A 312 17.34 -8.95 -0.85
N PHE A 313 17.14 -7.87 -0.10
CA PHE A 313 16.06 -6.92 -0.39
C PHE A 313 16.24 -6.22 -1.74
N LEU A 314 17.45 -5.79 -2.06
CA LEU A 314 17.76 -5.21 -3.36
C LEU A 314 17.48 -6.20 -4.49
N SER A 315 17.86 -7.48 -4.31
CA SER A 315 17.58 -8.54 -5.28
C SER A 315 16.08 -8.78 -5.46
N CYS A 316 15.33 -8.85 -4.36
CA CYS A 316 13.86 -8.98 -4.41
C CYS A 316 13.23 -7.80 -5.15
N GLY A 317 13.67 -6.58 -4.87
CA GLY A 317 13.19 -5.37 -5.53
C GLY A 317 13.51 -5.33 -7.02
N ALA A 318 14.72 -5.70 -7.42
CA ALA A 318 15.14 -5.76 -8.81
C ALA A 318 14.36 -6.84 -9.60
N VAL A 319 14.21 -8.03 -9.02
CA VAL A 319 13.40 -9.11 -9.63
C VAL A 319 11.95 -8.67 -9.79
N PHE A 320 11.37 -8.07 -8.75
CA PHE A 320 10.00 -7.56 -8.78
C PHE A 320 9.82 -6.50 -9.87
N LEU A 321 10.72 -5.52 -9.95
CA LEU A 321 10.70 -4.47 -10.99
C LEU A 321 10.73 -5.07 -12.39
N VAL A 322 11.68 -5.95 -12.67
CA VAL A 322 11.83 -6.59 -13.99
C VAL A 322 10.60 -7.42 -14.33
N VAL A 323 10.03 -8.14 -13.37
CA VAL A 323 8.81 -8.94 -13.57
C VAL A 323 7.61 -8.05 -13.90
N LEU A 324 7.42 -6.93 -13.18
CA LEU A 324 6.33 -6.00 -13.47
C LEU A 324 6.47 -5.36 -14.84
N LEU A 325 7.66 -4.86 -15.20
CA LEU A 325 7.92 -4.28 -16.53
C LEU A 325 7.68 -5.29 -17.63
N ARG A 326 8.15 -6.52 -17.46
CA ARG A 326 7.86 -7.63 -18.39
C ARG A 326 6.36 -7.88 -18.52
N ASN A 327 5.63 -7.95 -17.42
CA ASN A 327 4.19 -8.22 -17.45
C ASN A 327 3.43 -7.08 -18.15
N ILE A 328 3.78 -5.81 -17.86
CA ILE A 328 3.20 -4.65 -18.53
C ILE A 328 3.43 -4.77 -20.06
N TRP A 329 4.64 -5.13 -20.47
CA TRP A 329 4.98 -5.24 -21.88
C TRP A 329 4.29 -6.43 -22.57
N GLN A 330 4.29 -7.60 -21.95
CA GLN A 330 3.67 -8.81 -22.49
C GLN A 330 2.15 -8.74 -22.53
N GLU A 331 1.54 -8.10 -21.53
CA GLU A 331 0.10 -7.98 -21.41
C GLU A 331 -0.44 -6.63 -21.96
N ARG A 332 0.35 -5.89 -22.76
CA ARG A 332 -0.02 -4.55 -23.24
C ARG A 332 -1.34 -4.46 -24.02
N ALA A 333 -1.82 -5.57 -24.56
CA ALA A 333 -3.14 -5.66 -25.19
C ALA A 333 -4.29 -5.75 -24.17
N ASN A 334 -4.01 -6.09 -22.92
CA ASN A 334 -4.98 -6.20 -21.85
C ASN A 334 -4.84 -4.99 -20.89
N LEU A 335 -5.54 -3.91 -21.19
CA LEU A 335 -5.45 -2.66 -20.45
C LEU A 335 -5.75 -2.83 -18.95
N THR A 336 -6.65 -3.74 -18.58
CA THR A 336 -6.95 -4.08 -17.17
C THR A 336 -5.69 -4.60 -16.45
N ARG A 337 -4.93 -5.50 -17.08
CA ARG A 337 -3.68 -6.03 -16.51
C ARG A 337 -2.58 -4.98 -16.48
N VAL A 338 -2.48 -4.18 -17.53
CA VAL A 338 -1.55 -3.05 -17.56
C VAL A 338 -1.83 -2.13 -16.37
N THR A 339 -3.08 -1.68 -16.17
CA THR A 339 -3.47 -0.81 -15.05
C THR A 339 -3.11 -1.40 -13.68
N ILE A 340 -3.34 -2.68 -13.46
CA ILE A 340 -3.00 -3.33 -12.18
C ILE A 340 -1.47 -3.32 -11.98
N ASN A 341 -0.70 -3.69 -12.99
CA ASN A 341 0.76 -3.81 -12.87
C ASN A 341 1.45 -2.43 -12.84
N SER A 342 1.01 -1.46 -13.64
CA SER A 342 1.57 -0.10 -13.64
C SER A 342 1.19 0.67 -12.37
N GLY A 343 -0.05 0.55 -11.90
CA GLY A 343 -0.46 1.13 -10.63
C GLY A 343 0.32 0.53 -9.45
N LEU A 344 0.54 -0.80 -9.45
CA LEU A 344 1.39 -1.45 -8.46
C LEU A 344 2.82 -0.89 -8.49
N LEU A 345 3.39 -0.70 -9.68
CA LEU A 345 4.72 -0.12 -9.84
C LEU A 345 4.77 1.33 -9.33
N CYS A 346 3.80 2.17 -9.73
CA CYS A 346 3.73 3.57 -9.29
C CYS A 346 3.69 3.67 -7.76
N VAL A 347 2.85 2.87 -7.10
CA VAL A 347 2.74 2.91 -5.63
C VAL A 347 3.98 2.32 -4.96
N ALA A 348 4.54 1.22 -5.48
CA ALA A 348 5.74 0.60 -4.93
C ALA A 348 6.98 1.51 -5.00
N VAL A 349 7.08 2.36 -6.04
CA VAL A 349 8.17 3.32 -6.20
C VAL A 349 7.91 4.62 -5.43
N SER A 350 6.66 4.92 -5.08
CA SER A 350 6.26 6.21 -4.50
C SER A 350 7.05 6.65 -3.25
N PRO A 351 7.58 5.75 -2.38
CA PRO A 351 8.40 6.16 -1.25
C PRO A 351 9.74 6.81 -1.62
N VAL A 352 10.07 6.87 -2.89
CA VAL A 352 11.20 7.69 -3.38
C VAL A 352 11.06 9.17 -2.98
N PHE A 353 9.82 9.65 -2.83
CA PHE A 353 9.50 11.02 -2.38
C PHE A 353 9.39 11.15 -0.85
N VAL A 354 9.80 10.15 -0.10
CA VAL A 354 9.89 10.20 1.36
C VAL A 354 11.36 10.31 1.74
N ALA A 355 11.81 11.50 2.11
CA ALA A 355 13.22 11.75 2.45
C ALA A 355 13.60 11.24 3.84
N HIS A 356 12.63 11.14 4.75
CA HIS A 356 12.82 10.66 6.12
C HIS A 356 12.96 9.12 6.18
N GLN A 357 13.08 8.58 7.39
CA GLN A 357 13.18 7.15 7.64
C GLN A 357 12.08 6.36 6.92
N TYR A 358 12.47 5.30 6.23
CA TYR A 358 11.52 4.39 5.59
C TYR A 358 10.67 3.67 6.63
N SER A 359 9.38 3.58 6.36
CA SER A 359 8.47 2.73 7.12
C SER A 359 7.89 1.65 6.19
N SER A 360 7.95 0.39 6.60
CA SER A 360 7.34 -0.73 5.86
C SER A 360 5.81 -0.57 5.67
N ARG A 361 5.16 0.36 6.39
CA ARG A 361 3.77 0.77 6.18
C ARG A 361 3.50 1.23 4.73
N TYR A 362 4.49 1.83 4.07
CA TYR A 362 4.36 2.25 2.67
C TYR A 362 4.08 1.09 1.71
N THR A 363 4.57 -0.12 2.02
CA THR A 363 4.29 -1.31 1.22
C THR A 363 2.79 -1.66 1.21
N ALA A 364 2.12 -1.53 2.35
CA ALA A 364 0.68 -1.83 2.42
C ALA A 364 -0.19 -0.79 1.70
N MET A 365 0.36 0.37 1.31
CA MET A 365 -0.33 1.33 0.43
C MET A 365 -0.56 0.74 -0.98
N SER A 366 0.19 -0.27 -1.39
CA SER A 366 0.01 -0.99 -2.65
C SER A 366 -1.03 -2.13 -2.58
N LEU A 367 -1.65 -2.35 -1.42
CA LEU A 367 -2.52 -3.49 -1.11
C LEU A 367 -3.56 -3.85 -2.18
N PRO A 368 -4.40 -2.93 -2.71
CA PRO A 368 -5.40 -3.28 -3.72
C PRO A 368 -4.76 -3.81 -5.00
N TYR A 369 -3.67 -3.19 -5.44
CA TYR A 369 -2.92 -3.64 -6.62
C TYR A 369 -2.24 -4.98 -6.39
N LEU A 370 -1.66 -5.21 -5.19
CA LEU A 370 -1.04 -6.49 -4.81
C LEU A 370 -2.05 -7.63 -4.86
N ILE A 371 -3.24 -7.48 -4.27
CA ILE A 371 -4.29 -8.51 -4.27
C ILE A 371 -4.75 -8.82 -5.69
N LEU A 372 -4.93 -7.80 -6.53
CA LEU A 372 -5.40 -7.98 -7.91
C LEU A 372 -4.30 -8.56 -8.82
N ALA A 373 -3.02 -8.21 -8.62
CA ALA A 373 -1.90 -8.77 -9.35
C ALA A 373 -1.63 -10.24 -8.96
N ALA A 374 -1.61 -10.52 -7.65
CA ALA A 374 -1.33 -11.83 -7.11
C ALA A 374 -2.46 -12.85 -7.37
N GLN A 375 -3.73 -12.40 -7.34
CA GLN A 375 -4.91 -13.28 -7.35
C GLN A 375 -4.74 -14.50 -6.43
N PRO A 376 -4.52 -14.29 -5.11
CA PRO A 376 -4.22 -15.36 -4.18
C PRO A 376 -5.31 -16.43 -4.21
N TRP A 377 -4.93 -17.69 -3.92
CA TRP A 377 -5.82 -18.85 -3.90
C TRP A 377 -6.42 -19.25 -5.27
N ARG A 378 -5.89 -18.73 -6.37
CA ARG A 378 -6.28 -19.20 -7.70
C ARG A 378 -5.98 -20.70 -7.84
N GLU A 379 -4.81 -21.10 -7.34
CA GLU A 379 -4.39 -22.50 -7.22
C GLU A 379 -4.14 -22.83 -5.75
N TRP A 380 -4.62 -24.01 -5.32
CA TRP A 380 -4.36 -24.47 -3.96
C TRP A 380 -3.02 -25.17 -3.87
N GLU A 381 -2.21 -24.72 -2.93
CA GLU A 381 -0.95 -25.36 -2.59
C GLU A 381 -0.65 -25.22 -1.12
N LEU A 382 0.09 -26.20 -0.58
CA LEU A 382 0.58 -26.13 0.80
C LEU A 382 1.45 -24.89 1.01
N THR A 383 2.25 -24.52 0.01
CA THR A 383 3.07 -23.30 0.03
C THR A 383 2.24 -22.04 0.26
N THR A 384 1.08 -21.91 -0.41
CA THR A 384 0.16 -20.77 -0.22
C THR A 384 -0.38 -20.71 1.21
N VAL A 385 -0.65 -21.86 1.83
CA VAL A 385 -1.09 -21.94 3.23
C VAL A 385 0.02 -21.51 4.18
N ILE A 386 1.22 -22.02 3.95
CA ILE A 386 2.40 -21.68 4.78
C ILE A 386 2.70 -20.18 4.68
N THR A 387 2.76 -19.62 3.46
CA THR A 387 3.05 -18.20 3.29
C THR A 387 1.94 -17.31 3.85
N ALA A 388 0.67 -17.75 3.78
CA ALA A 388 -0.45 -17.05 4.43
C ALA A 388 -0.31 -17.05 5.96
N ALA A 389 0.03 -18.19 6.55
CA ALA A 389 0.27 -18.30 7.99
C ALA A 389 1.47 -17.43 8.43
N ILE A 390 2.56 -17.42 7.67
CA ILE A 390 3.72 -16.54 7.92
C ILE A 390 3.31 -15.08 7.84
N GLY A 391 2.62 -14.66 6.77
CA GLY A 391 2.18 -13.28 6.59
C GLY A 391 1.28 -12.78 7.73
N CYS A 392 0.26 -13.56 8.09
CA CYS A 392 -0.62 -13.26 9.22
C CYS A 392 0.14 -13.24 10.57
N GLY A 393 1.04 -14.21 10.79
CA GLY A 393 1.85 -14.27 12.02
C GLY A 393 2.79 -13.07 12.16
N VAL A 394 3.49 -12.68 11.10
CA VAL A 394 4.33 -11.47 11.09
C VAL A 394 3.48 -10.21 11.29
N GLY A 395 2.29 -10.14 10.68
CA GLY A 395 1.36 -9.03 10.86
C GLY A 395 0.90 -8.89 12.30
N PHE A 396 0.50 -10.00 12.94
CA PHE A 396 0.13 -10.04 14.35
C PHE A 396 1.29 -9.58 15.25
N LEU A 397 2.49 -10.14 15.06
CA LEU A 397 3.68 -9.77 15.84
C LEU A 397 4.06 -8.30 15.64
N SER A 398 3.91 -7.76 14.42
CA SER A 398 4.16 -6.36 14.15
C SER A 398 3.19 -5.46 14.94
N LEU A 399 1.88 -5.73 14.89
CA LEU A 399 0.89 -4.95 15.63
C LEU A 399 1.08 -5.10 17.15
N PHE A 400 1.40 -6.33 17.61
CA PHE A 400 1.73 -6.58 19.02
C PHE A 400 2.93 -5.73 19.47
N GLY A 401 4.00 -5.67 18.65
CA GLY A 401 5.17 -4.83 18.92
C GLY A 401 4.81 -3.36 19.09
N TYR A 402 3.92 -2.83 18.22
CA TYR A 402 3.45 -1.45 18.33
C TYR A 402 2.66 -1.18 19.61
N TYR A 403 1.83 -2.12 20.08
CA TYR A 403 1.05 -1.95 21.28
C TYR A 403 1.85 -2.18 22.58
N SER A 404 2.94 -2.95 22.52
CA SER A 404 3.77 -3.32 23.67
C SER A 404 4.96 -2.38 23.91
N ALA A 405 5.28 -1.50 22.96
CA ALA A 405 6.44 -0.63 23.04
C ALA A 405 6.16 0.72 23.73
N VAL A 406 5.13 0.76 24.61
CA VAL A 406 4.70 1.95 25.36
C VAL A 406 5.09 1.81 26.82
#